data_1f03b26e598224f11768d64463f27e02
#
_entry.id   1f03b26e598224f11768d64463f27e02
#
_cell.length_a   1.000
_cell.length_b   1.000
_cell.length_c   1.000
_cell.angle_alpha   90.00
_cell.angle_beta   90.00
_cell.angle_gamma   90.00
#
_symmetry.space_group_name_H-M   'P 1'
#
loop_
_entity.id
_entity.type
_entity.pdbx_description
1 polymer ?
#
loop_
_entity_poly.entity_id
_entity_poly.type
_entity_poly.pdbx_seq_one_letter_code
_entity_poly.pdbx_strand_id
1 'polypeptide(L)'
;MKNRTLHYIIRFLVGDDVPSELVETIGYTADPNKFDRYNVVIIPSGFFDGQTYGTPASLPELPLQEVQGIPLLFGSPKEEWVRDTWVVHADIIASTYFLISRYEEMVRRGLRDEHGRFPGKESLPYRAGFLHRPIVDEYRMLLHRWLRQSRLRVPEVKKQIRKIYLTHDVDSPTLYRSWKGLIRSIRDRRGLYKSF
;
A
#
# COMPACT_ATOMS: atom_id res chain seq x y z
N MET A 1 15.50 7.67 -4.79
CA MET A 1 14.09 8.18 -4.83
C MET A 1 14.07 9.70 -4.84
N LYS A 2 13.11 10.34 -5.56
CA LYS A 2 12.97 11.82 -5.54
C LYS A 2 12.39 12.27 -4.18
N ASN A 3 12.88 13.38 -3.62
CA ASN A 3 12.39 13.91 -2.34
C ASN A 3 10.86 14.10 -2.28
N ARG A 4 10.23 14.49 -3.40
CA ARG A 4 8.76 14.63 -3.49
C ARG A 4 8.02 13.31 -3.25
N THR A 5 8.51 12.19 -3.80
CA THR A 5 7.89 10.87 -3.63
C THR A 5 8.03 10.40 -2.19
N LEU A 6 9.19 10.60 -1.58
CA LEU A 6 9.42 10.28 -0.17
C LEU A 6 8.46 11.06 0.72
N HIS A 7 8.41 12.38 0.56
CA HIS A 7 7.52 13.25 1.34
C HIS A 7 6.05 12.84 1.18
N TYR A 8 5.62 12.55 -0.05
CA TYR A 8 4.26 12.07 -0.33
C TYR A 8 3.94 10.78 0.44
N ILE A 9 4.83 9.78 0.43
CA ILE A 9 4.58 8.50 1.10
C ILE A 9 4.54 8.69 2.62
N ILE A 10 5.49 9.45 3.18
CA ILE A 10 5.48 9.75 4.62
C ILE A 10 4.19 10.47 4.99
N ARG A 11 3.80 11.50 4.25
CA ARG A 11 2.55 12.24 4.48
C ARG A 11 1.33 11.33 4.38
N PHE A 12 1.30 10.45 3.37
CA PHE A 12 0.22 9.46 3.20
C PHE A 12 0.11 8.51 4.39
N LEU A 13 1.24 7.99 4.90
CA LEU A 13 1.28 7.11 6.07
C LEU A 13 0.97 7.86 7.37
N VAL A 14 1.41 9.10 7.52
CA VAL A 14 1.07 9.92 8.68
C VAL A 14 -0.43 10.24 8.69
N GLY A 15 -0.99 10.57 7.52
CA GLY A 15 -2.41 10.86 7.30
C GLY A 15 -2.77 12.34 7.47
N ASP A 16 -3.90 12.71 6.87
CA ASP A 16 -4.33 14.10 6.78
C ASP A 16 -4.83 14.69 8.11
N ASP A 17 -5.25 13.84 9.05
CA ASP A 17 -5.73 14.22 10.36
C ASP A 17 -4.60 14.58 11.35
N VAL A 18 -3.33 14.49 10.90
CA VAL A 18 -2.14 14.70 11.72
C VAL A 18 -1.42 15.98 11.25
N PRO A 19 -0.92 16.82 12.18
CA PRO A 19 -0.17 18.03 11.83
C PRO A 19 1.01 17.74 10.88
N SER A 20 1.21 18.64 9.91
CA SER A 20 2.27 18.49 8.90
C SER A 20 3.68 18.46 9.51
N GLU A 21 3.85 19.11 10.64
CA GLU A 21 5.11 19.19 11.38
C GLU A 21 5.60 17.81 11.83
N LEU A 22 4.70 16.84 12.03
CA LEU A 22 5.09 15.47 12.36
C LEU A 22 5.80 14.75 11.21
N VAL A 23 5.57 15.15 9.97
CA VAL A 23 6.28 14.59 8.81
C VAL A 23 7.78 14.89 8.89
N GLU A 24 8.14 16.08 9.37
CA GLU A 24 9.54 16.53 9.50
C GLU A 24 10.27 15.81 10.66
N THR A 25 9.55 15.16 11.55
CA THR A 25 10.15 14.37 12.65
C THR A 25 10.55 12.96 12.22
N ILE A 26 10.26 12.57 10.98
CA ILE A 26 10.52 11.25 10.43
C ILE A 26 11.67 11.31 9.43
N GLY A 27 12.77 10.63 9.76
CA GLY A 27 13.92 10.47 8.88
C GLY A 27 13.84 9.19 8.03
N TYR A 28 14.33 9.26 6.80
CA TYR A 28 14.54 8.10 5.95
C TYR A 28 16.00 8.08 5.51
N THR A 29 16.86 7.49 6.33
CA THR A 29 18.33 7.52 6.16
C THR A 29 19.01 6.38 6.90
N ALA A 30 20.12 5.89 6.33
CA ALA A 30 21.03 4.95 6.98
C ALA A 30 22.26 5.64 7.59
N ASP A 31 22.37 6.97 7.52
CA ASP A 31 23.50 7.73 8.05
C ASP A 31 23.30 8.06 9.54
N PRO A 32 24.05 7.42 10.46
CA PRO A 32 23.89 7.63 11.90
C PRO A 32 24.13 9.07 12.36
N ASN A 33 24.90 9.86 11.59
CA ASN A 33 25.20 11.26 11.92
C ASN A 33 23.98 12.18 11.71
N LYS A 34 22.91 11.66 11.10
CA LYS A 34 21.67 12.40 10.85
C LYS A 34 20.53 12.01 11.78
N PHE A 35 20.71 10.94 12.59
CA PHE A 35 19.62 10.42 13.42
C PHE A 35 19.10 11.44 14.41
N ASP A 36 19.97 12.19 15.05
CA ASP A 36 19.63 13.20 16.06
C ASP A 36 18.70 14.33 15.55
N ARG A 37 18.48 14.40 14.24
CA ARG A 37 17.56 15.35 13.60
C ARG A 37 16.11 14.92 13.62
N TYR A 38 15.85 13.66 13.97
CA TYR A 38 14.55 13.02 13.85
C TYR A 38 14.16 12.29 15.13
N ASN A 39 12.86 12.21 15.38
CA ASN A 39 12.35 11.40 16.49
C ASN A 39 12.22 9.92 16.09
N VAL A 40 11.89 9.66 14.84
CA VAL A 40 11.84 8.32 14.27
C VAL A 40 12.67 8.28 13.00
N VAL A 41 13.54 7.29 12.88
CA VAL A 41 14.32 7.03 11.65
C VAL A 41 13.93 5.67 11.10
N ILE A 42 13.54 5.65 9.82
CA ILE A 42 13.32 4.42 9.06
C ILE A 42 14.56 4.20 8.20
N ILE A 43 15.21 3.05 8.38
CA ILE A 43 16.41 2.68 7.62
C ILE A 43 15.99 2.21 6.22
N PRO A 44 16.51 2.83 5.13
CA PRO A 44 16.28 2.36 3.78
C PRO A 44 16.78 0.94 3.56
N SER A 45 15.97 0.09 2.94
CA SER A 45 16.31 -1.30 2.63
C SER A 45 17.22 -1.48 1.39
N GLY A 46 17.53 -0.40 0.67
CA GLY A 46 18.21 -0.47 -0.63
C GLY A 46 17.24 -0.66 -1.82
N PHE A 47 15.94 -0.78 -1.59
CA PHE A 47 14.95 -0.92 -2.66
C PHE A 47 15.06 0.16 -3.76
N PHE A 48 15.36 1.40 -3.38
CA PHE A 48 15.48 2.53 -4.32
C PHE A 48 16.87 2.71 -4.92
N ASP A 49 17.81 1.80 -4.67
CA ASP A 49 19.16 1.88 -5.23
C ASP A 49 19.11 1.71 -6.74
N GLY A 50 19.89 2.53 -7.46
CA GLY A 50 19.84 2.59 -8.91
C GLY A 50 20.16 1.28 -9.64
N GLN A 51 20.90 0.37 -9.00
CA GLN A 51 21.21 -0.95 -9.53
C GLN A 51 20.09 -1.97 -9.28
N THR A 52 19.29 -1.78 -8.23
CA THR A 52 18.22 -2.69 -7.81
C THR A 52 16.87 -2.26 -8.39
N TYR A 53 16.56 -0.97 -8.31
CA TYR A 53 15.27 -0.42 -8.70
C TYR A 53 14.92 -0.70 -10.17
N GLY A 54 13.73 -1.23 -10.43
CA GLY A 54 13.25 -1.56 -11.77
C GLY A 54 13.68 -2.93 -12.29
N THR A 55 14.42 -3.71 -11.49
CA THR A 55 14.90 -5.05 -11.85
C THR A 55 14.20 -6.13 -11.03
N PRO A 56 14.25 -7.42 -11.46
CA PRO A 56 13.73 -8.52 -10.66
C PRO A 56 14.33 -8.63 -9.25
N ALA A 57 15.57 -8.16 -9.04
CA ALA A 57 16.22 -8.15 -7.74
C ALA A 57 15.58 -7.20 -6.72
N SER A 58 14.68 -6.30 -7.18
CA SER A 58 13.90 -5.42 -6.30
C SER A 58 12.58 -6.03 -5.83
N LEU A 59 12.25 -7.24 -6.27
CA LEU A 59 11.03 -7.91 -5.81
C LEU A 59 11.28 -8.56 -4.45
N PRO A 60 10.31 -8.50 -3.52
CA PRO A 60 10.43 -9.16 -2.23
C PRO A 60 10.54 -10.68 -2.39
N GLU A 61 11.41 -11.28 -1.59
CA GLU A 61 11.54 -12.74 -1.50
C GLU A 61 10.51 -13.33 -0.52
N LEU A 62 10.06 -14.54 -0.81
CA LEU A 62 9.15 -15.28 0.06
C LEU A 62 9.89 -16.40 0.80
N PRO A 63 9.52 -16.68 2.07
CA PRO A 63 8.44 -16.07 2.84
C PRO A 63 8.80 -14.68 3.35
N LEU A 64 7.80 -13.79 3.48
CA LEU A 64 8.00 -12.47 4.07
C LEU A 64 8.29 -12.58 5.57
N GLN A 65 9.12 -11.67 6.08
CA GLN A 65 9.23 -11.43 7.51
C GLN A 65 7.98 -10.69 8.01
N GLU A 66 7.84 -10.63 9.32
CA GLU A 66 6.75 -9.87 9.96
C GLU A 66 7.32 -8.92 11.01
N VAL A 67 6.71 -7.75 11.09
CA VAL A 67 6.91 -6.81 12.18
C VAL A 67 5.60 -6.67 12.94
N GLN A 68 5.57 -7.13 14.18
CA GLN A 68 4.37 -7.10 15.03
C GLN A 68 3.12 -7.75 14.38
N GLY A 69 3.31 -8.88 13.66
CA GLY A 69 2.27 -9.60 12.94
C GLY A 69 1.82 -8.97 11.62
N ILE A 70 2.54 -7.95 11.15
CA ILE A 70 2.29 -7.30 9.86
C ILE A 70 3.34 -7.77 8.86
N PRO A 71 2.96 -8.33 7.68
CA PRO A 71 3.90 -8.71 6.64
C PRO A 71 4.80 -7.54 6.23
N LEU A 72 6.11 -7.77 6.24
CA LEU A 72 7.13 -6.79 5.90
C LEU A 72 7.74 -7.13 4.54
N LEU A 73 7.57 -6.25 3.55
CA LEU A 73 8.10 -6.48 2.22
C LEU A 73 9.60 -6.22 2.13
N PHE A 74 10.07 -5.20 2.86
CA PHE A 74 11.47 -4.75 2.80
C PHE A 74 12.01 -4.39 4.18
N GLY A 75 13.31 -4.64 4.39
CA GLY A 75 13.99 -4.38 5.64
C GLY A 75 13.93 -5.57 6.61
N SER A 76 13.99 -5.30 7.91
CA SER A 76 13.93 -6.31 8.96
C SER A 76 13.09 -5.83 10.15
N PRO A 77 12.55 -6.74 11.00
CA PRO A 77 11.69 -6.36 12.12
C PRO A 77 12.45 -5.73 13.31
N LYS A 78 13.73 -5.38 13.13
CA LYS A 78 14.55 -4.79 14.18
C LYS A 78 14.10 -3.37 14.49
N GLU A 79 13.95 -3.08 15.79
CA GLU A 79 13.65 -1.76 16.34
C GLU A 79 14.59 -1.48 17.52
N GLU A 80 15.14 -0.27 17.63
CA GLU A 80 16.10 0.08 18.68
C GLU A 80 16.10 1.58 18.98
N TRP A 81 16.50 1.93 20.21
CA TRP A 81 16.86 3.30 20.55
C TRP A 81 18.32 3.57 20.19
N VAL A 82 18.55 4.64 19.45
CA VAL A 82 19.88 5.19 19.21
C VAL A 82 19.87 6.61 19.76
N ARG A 83 20.45 6.81 20.95
CA ARG A 83 20.31 8.04 21.75
C ARG A 83 18.83 8.36 21.98
N ASP A 84 18.35 9.52 21.52
CA ASP A 84 16.96 9.97 21.66
C ASP A 84 16.09 9.67 20.44
N THR A 85 16.60 8.93 19.45
CA THR A 85 15.92 8.59 18.21
C THR A 85 15.45 7.12 18.23
N TRP A 86 14.19 6.89 17.89
CA TRP A 86 13.66 5.55 17.64
C TRP A 86 14.01 5.11 16.23
N VAL A 87 14.89 4.15 16.09
CA VAL A 87 15.38 3.65 14.79
C VAL A 87 14.71 2.32 14.48
N VAL A 88 14.11 2.24 13.29
CA VAL A 88 13.40 1.06 12.80
C VAL A 88 13.99 0.60 11.47
N HIS A 89 14.19 -0.70 11.35
CA HIS A 89 14.75 -1.32 10.15
C HIS A 89 13.68 -1.87 9.22
N ALA A 90 12.41 -1.81 9.61
CA ALA A 90 11.27 -2.16 8.77
C ALA A 90 11.00 -1.01 7.78
N ASP A 91 11.35 -1.22 6.51
CA ASP A 91 11.21 -0.21 5.46
C ASP A 91 9.77 -0.17 4.93
N ILE A 92 8.87 0.36 5.77
CA ILE A 92 7.47 0.53 5.39
C ILE A 92 7.28 1.59 4.29
N ILE A 93 8.27 2.44 4.04
CA ILE A 93 8.22 3.45 2.97
C ILE A 93 8.37 2.78 1.61
N ALA A 94 9.40 1.95 1.44
CA ALA A 94 9.56 1.14 0.23
C ALA A 94 8.39 0.17 0.05
N SER A 95 7.95 -0.48 1.13
CA SER A 95 6.82 -1.41 1.13
C SER A 95 5.51 -0.74 0.68
N THR A 96 5.23 0.45 1.20
CA THR A 96 4.07 1.25 0.78
C THR A 96 4.18 1.65 -0.69
N TYR A 97 5.33 2.18 -1.11
CA TYR A 97 5.56 2.54 -2.51
C TYR A 97 5.31 1.35 -3.45
N PHE A 98 5.87 0.18 -3.12
CA PHE A 98 5.71 -1.04 -3.89
C PHE A 98 4.23 -1.37 -4.12
N LEU A 99 3.43 -1.33 -3.06
CA LEU A 99 2.01 -1.69 -3.10
C LEU A 99 1.16 -0.66 -3.85
N ILE A 100 1.28 0.63 -3.52
CA ILE A 100 0.40 1.67 -4.10
C ILE A 100 0.75 2.02 -5.54
N SER A 101 2.01 1.81 -5.98
CA SER A 101 2.44 2.09 -7.36
C SER A 101 2.23 0.90 -8.30
N ARG A 102 1.74 -0.24 -7.83
CA ARG A 102 1.67 -1.49 -8.60
C ARG A 102 3.04 -1.88 -9.18
N TYR A 103 4.10 -1.65 -8.40
CA TYR A 103 5.48 -1.78 -8.83
C TYR A 103 5.81 -3.17 -9.40
N GLU A 104 5.29 -4.24 -8.79
CA GLU A 104 5.50 -5.61 -9.27
C GLU A 104 5.08 -5.80 -10.73
N GLU A 105 3.95 -5.21 -11.13
CA GLU A 105 3.44 -5.31 -12.49
C GLU A 105 4.34 -4.59 -13.51
N MET A 106 5.02 -3.54 -13.06
CA MET A 106 5.99 -2.82 -13.88
C MET A 106 7.25 -3.67 -14.10
N VAL A 107 7.75 -4.33 -13.06
CA VAL A 107 8.94 -5.18 -13.16
C VAL A 107 8.65 -6.47 -13.95
N ARG A 108 7.48 -7.08 -13.71
CA ARG A 108 7.04 -8.34 -14.36
C ARG A 108 6.18 -8.08 -15.61
N ARG A 109 6.63 -7.19 -16.50
CA ARG A 109 5.85 -6.74 -17.68
C ARG A 109 5.40 -7.87 -18.61
N GLY A 110 6.21 -8.92 -18.73
CA GLY A 110 5.92 -10.07 -19.59
C GLY A 110 4.80 -10.97 -19.05
N LEU A 111 4.42 -10.83 -17.79
CA LEU A 111 3.40 -11.65 -17.17
C LEU A 111 2.02 -11.00 -17.36
N ARG A 112 1.27 -11.52 -18.35
CA ARG A 112 -0.08 -11.04 -18.69
C ARG A 112 -1.01 -12.21 -18.96
N ASP A 113 -2.30 -12.03 -18.65
CA ASP A 113 -3.36 -12.95 -19.04
C ASP A 113 -3.77 -12.72 -20.50
N GLU A 114 -4.73 -13.51 -21.00
CA GLU A 114 -5.29 -13.41 -22.35
C GLU A 114 -5.89 -12.03 -22.68
N HIS A 115 -6.21 -11.22 -21.65
CA HIS A 115 -6.74 -9.87 -21.77
C HIS A 115 -5.65 -8.79 -21.59
N GLY A 116 -4.37 -9.17 -21.50
CA GLY A 116 -3.25 -8.26 -21.30
C GLY A 116 -3.15 -7.69 -19.88
N ARG A 117 -3.84 -8.26 -18.89
CA ARG A 117 -3.82 -7.84 -17.48
C ARG A 117 -2.81 -8.64 -16.68
N PHE A 118 -2.27 -8.05 -15.62
CA PHE A 118 -1.45 -8.78 -14.65
C PHE A 118 -2.34 -9.76 -13.86
N PRO A 119 -2.04 -11.07 -13.87
CA PRO A 119 -2.90 -12.05 -13.19
C PRO A 119 -2.87 -11.85 -11.68
N GLY A 120 -4.04 -11.70 -11.04
CA GLY A 120 -4.14 -11.44 -9.60
C GLY A 120 -3.48 -12.53 -8.74
N LYS A 121 -3.52 -13.79 -9.18
CA LYS A 121 -2.87 -14.93 -8.49
C LYS A 121 -1.34 -14.83 -8.47
N GLU A 122 -0.78 -14.07 -9.37
CA GLU A 122 0.66 -13.84 -9.46
C GLU A 122 1.15 -12.67 -8.60
N SER A 123 0.22 -11.88 -8.08
CA SER A 123 0.57 -10.75 -7.24
C SER A 123 1.21 -11.19 -5.91
N LEU A 124 2.16 -10.41 -5.41
CA LEU A 124 2.77 -10.64 -4.11
C LEU A 124 1.74 -10.80 -2.98
N PRO A 125 0.70 -9.92 -2.86
CA PRO A 125 -0.31 -10.07 -1.83
C PRO A 125 -1.03 -11.41 -1.86
N TYR A 126 -1.30 -11.95 -3.04
CA TYR A 126 -1.92 -13.27 -3.19
C TYR A 126 -0.94 -14.38 -2.79
N ARG A 127 0.27 -14.38 -3.35
CA ARG A 127 1.29 -15.42 -3.10
C ARG A 127 1.77 -15.44 -1.64
N ALA A 128 1.80 -14.30 -0.98
CA ALA A 128 2.17 -14.15 0.42
C ALA A 128 0.98 -14.27 1.38
N GLY A 129 -0.25 -14.52 0.89
CA GLY A 129 -1.42 -14.79 1.71
C GLY A 129 -2.06 -13.60 2.43
N PHE A 130 -1.72 -12.36 2.06
CA PHE A 130 -2.26 -11.18 2.72
C PHE A 130 -3.19 -10.31 1.85
N LEU A 131 -3.68 -10.84 0.71
CA LEU A 131 -4.53 -10.08 -0.22
C LEU A 131 -5.77 -9.44 0.44
N HIS A 132 -6.30 -10.08 1.47
CA HIS A 132 -7.50 -9.63 2.21
C HIS A 132 -7.20 -8.62 3.32
N ARG A 133 -5.93 -8.24 3.53
CA ARG A 133 -5.49 -7.31 4.57
C ARG A 133 -5.19 -5.92 4.00
N PRO A 134 -5.59 -4.84 4.64
CA PRO A 134 -5.25 -3.49 4.26
C PRO A 134 -3.84 -3.13 4.76
N ILE A 135 -2.81 -3.76 4.20
CA ILE A 135 -1.43 -3.70 4.71
C ILE A 135 -0.89 -2.27 4.80
N VAL A 136 -1.25 -1.39 3.86
CA VAL A 136 -0.78 0.01 3.90
C VAL A 136 -1.39 0.76 5.09
N ASP A 137 -2.65 0.49 5.44
CA ASP A 137 -3.26 1.04 6.65
C ASP A 137 -2.62 0.44 7.91
N GLU A 138 -2.24 -0.83 7.88
CA GLU A 138 -1.52 -1.47 8.97
C GLU A 138 -0.11 -0.85 9.15
N TYR A 139 0.60 -0.52 8.06
CA TYR A 139 1.86 0.25 8.13
C TYR A 139 1.65 1.66 8.70
N ARG A 140 0.53 2.31 8.37
CA ARG A 140 0.15 3.57 9.02
C ARG A 140 0.02 3.42 10.53
N MET A 141 -0.70 2.38 10.97
CA MET A 141 -0.87 2.12 12.41
C MET A 141 0.48 1.82 13.09
N LEU A 142 1.37 1.13 12.42
CA LEU A 142 2.72 0.83 12.89
C LEU A 142 3.56 2.12 13.02
N LEU A 143 3.55 2.98 11.99
CA LEU A 143 4.22 4.28 12.04
C LEU A 143 3.71 5.13 13.20
N HIS A 144 2.40 5.21 13.40
CA HIS A 144 1.79 5.95 14.53
C HIS A 144 2.22 5.39 15.88
N ARG A 145 2.44 4.07 16.00
CA ARG A 145 2.97 3.45 17.20
C ARG A 145 4.42 3.87 17.44
N TRP A 146 5.27 3.87 16.42
CA TRP A 146 6.66 4.32 16.53
C TRP A 146 6.76 5.81 16.90
N LEU A 147 5.92 6.65 16.33
CA LEU A 147 5.85 8.07 16.70
C LEU A 147 5.46 8.25 18.18
N ARG A 148 4.49 7.48 18.68
CA ARG A 148 4.15 7.49 20.12
C ARG A 148 5.27 6.94 20.98
N GLN A 149 5.96 5.89 20.53
CA GLN A 149 7.14 5.35 21.22
C GLN A 149 8.23 6.40 21.37
N SER A 150 8.43 7.25 20.35
CA SER A 150 9.37 8.38 20.39
C SER A 150 8.84 9.60 21.18
N ARG A 151 7.83 9.40 22.03
CA ARG A 151 7.21 10.41 22.91
C ARG A 151 6.48 11.54 22.19
N LEU A 152 6.19 11.39 20.90
CA LEU A 152 5.39 12.34 20.15
C LEU A 152 3.88 12.15 20.43
N ARG A 153 3.16 13.26 20.51
CA ARG A 153 1.70 13.23 20.63
C ARG A 153 1.10 13.02 19.24
N VAL A 154 0.67 11.81 18.97
CA VAL A 154 -0.03 11.46 17.71
C VAL A 154 -1.48 11.14 18.04
N PRO A 155 -2.44 11.79 17.39
CA PRO A 155 -3.86 11.49 17.57
C PRO A 155 -4.13 10.00 17.32
N GLU A 156 -5.08 9.45 18.07
CA GLU A 156 -5.54 8.08 17.78
C GLU A 156 -6.28 8.07 16.44
N VAL A 157 -5.95 7.08 15.62
CA VAL A 157 -6.69 6.82 14.38
C VAL A 157 -8.07 6.28 14.77
N LYS A 158 -9.08 7.12 14.72
CA LYS A 158 -10.45 6.68 14.95
C LYS A 158 -10.93 5.88 13.75
N LYS A 159 -11.21 4.61 13.96
CA LYS A 159 -11.91 3.77 12.98
C LYS A 159 -13.36 4.24 12.90
N GLN A 160 -13.66 5.17 12.02
CA GLN A 160 -15.02 5.68 11.80
C GLN A 160 -15.37 5.62 10.32
N ILE A 161 -16.51 5.03 10.02
CA ILE A 161 -17.13 5.20 8.70
C ILE A 161 -17.71 6.61 8.68
N ARG A 162 -17.05 7.55 7.99
CA ARG A 162 -17.52 8.93 7.88
C ARG A 162 -18.67 9.08 6.91
N LYS A 163 -18.64 8.32 5.82
CA LYS A 163 -19.66 8.39 4.77
C LYS A 163 -19.64 7.13 3.92
N ILE A 164 -20.81 6.64 3.55
CA ILE A 164 -20.97 5.55 2.60
C ILE A 164 -21.57 6.15 1.33
N TYR A 165 -20.90 5.93 0.21
CA TYR A 165 -21.42 6.26 -1.10
C TYR A 165 -21.87 4.95 -1.76
N LEU A 166 -23.18 4.86 -2.07
CA LEU A 166 -23.71 3.77 -2.85
C LEU A 166 -23.59 4.16 -4.32
N THR A 167 -22.80 3.43 -5.07
CA THR A 167 -22.59 3.64 -6.50
C THR A 167 -22.92 2.37 -7.24
N HIS A 168 -23.44 2.52 -8.45
CA HIS A 168 -23.63 1.43 -9.39
C HIS A 168 -22.79 1.70 -10.62
N ASP A 169 -22.05 0.70 -11.05
CA ASP A 169 -21.44 0.69 -12.38
C ASP A 169 -22.48 0.15 -13.37
N VAL A 170 -22.85 0.95 -14.34
CA VAL A 170 -23.89 0.62 -15.34
C VAL A 170 -23.23 0.51 -16.71
N ASP A 171 -22.75 -0.67 -17.04
CA ASP A 171 -22.14 -0.97 -18.34
C ASP A 171 -23.12 -0.79 -19.50
N SER A 172 -24.42 -0.99 -19.25
CA SER A 172 -25.46 -0.83 -20.24
C SER A 172 -26.69 -0.14 -19.64
N PRO A 173 -26.92 1.16 -19.94
CA PRO A 173 -28.05 1.92 -19.41
C PRO A 173 -29.39 1.45 -19.95
N THR A 174 -29.38 0.61 -21.01
CA THR A 174 -30.58 0.03 -21.60
C THR A 174 -30.42 -1.48 -21.73
N LEU A 175 -31.33 -2.21 -21.12
CA LEU A 175 -31.36 -3.67 -21.23
C LEU A 175 -31.60 -4.11 -22.70
N TYR A 176 -32.36 -3.30 -23.43
CA TYR A 176 -32.66 -3.53 -24.84
C TYR A 176 -32.41 -2.27 -25.67
N ARG A 177 -31.54 -2.38 -26.67
CA ARG A 177 -31.22 -1.29 -27.59
C ARG A 177 -32.30 -1.07 -28.68
N SER A 178 -33.26 -1.99 -28.80
CA SER A 178 -34.32 -1.92 -29.78
C SER A 178 -35.53 -2.75 -29.38
N TRP A 179 -36.72 -2.39 -29.89
CA TRP A 179 -37.95 -3.17 -29.73
C TRP A 179 -37.79 -4.63 -30.16
N LYS A 180 -37.00 -4.89 -31.22
CA LYS A 180 -36.71 -6.24 -31.70
C LYS A 180 -35.95 -7.06 -30.64
N GLY A 181 -35.03 -6.42 -29.92
CA GLY A 181 -34.31 -7.05 -28.80
C GLY A 181 -35.21 -7.43 -27.63
N LEU A 182 -36.16 -6.55 -27.29
CA LEU A 182 -37.18 -6.81 -26.26
C LEU A 182 -38.08 -8.01 -26.65
N ILE A 183 -38.61 -8.02 -27.88
CA ILE A 183 -39.47 -9.10 -28.38
C ILE A 183 -38.70 -10.44 -28.40
N ARG A 184 -37.44 -10.44 -28.85
CA ARG A 184 -36.59 -11.64 -28.82
C ARG A 184 -36.40 -12.17 -27.42
N SER A 185 -36.12 -11.29 -26.44
CA SER A 185 -35.95 -11.67 -25.03
C SER A 185 -37.23 -12.32 -24.44
N ILE A 186 -38.39 -11.78 -24.76
CA ILE A 186 -39.67 -12.34 -24.32
C ILE A 186 -39.88 -13.74 -24.95
N ARG A 187 -39.61 -13.85 -26.26
CA ARG A 187 -39.73 -15.13 -26.98
C ARG A 187 -38.77 -16.19 -26.46
N ASP A 188 -37.54 -15.82 -26.17
CA ASP A 188 -36.50 -16.74 -25.71
C ASP A 188 -36.62 -17.07 -24.19
N ARG A 189 -37.75 -16.68 -23.56
CA ARG A 189 -38.02 -16.89 -22.10
C ARG A 189 -36.86 -16.51 -21.19
N ARG A 190 -36.01 -15.58 -21.61
CA ARG A 190 -35.01 -14.98 -20.73
C ARG A 190 -35.78 -14.05 -19.80
N GLY A 191 -36.25 -14.64 -18.69
CA GLY A 191 -37.13 -13.97 -17.76
C GLY A 191 -36.58 -12.65 -17.31
N LEU A 192 -37.44 -11.66 -17.14
CA LEU A 192 -37.21 -10.35 -16.50
C LEU A 192 -36.68 -10.45 -15.06
N TYR A 193 -36.49 -11.66 -14.55
CA TYR A 193 -36.12 -11.99 -13.17
C TYR A 193 -34.65 -12.38 -12.96
N LYS A 194 -33.75 -12.21 -13.93
CA LYS A 194 -32.32 -12.50 -13.74
C LYS A 194 -31.44 -11.25 -13.65
N SER A 195 -31.97 -10.15 -13.18
CA SER A 195 -31.18 -8.93 -12.93
C SER A 195 -31.68 -8.23 -11.68
N PHE A 196 -31.40 -8.84 -10.51
CA PHE A 196 -31.24 -8.17 -9.24
C PHE A 196 -30.13 -8.89 -8.48
#